data_80bd7056a760c33780fa2bceb1b0baa7
#
_entry.id   80bd7056a760c33780fa2bceb1b0baa7
#
_cell.length_a   1.000
_cell.length_b   1.000
_cell.length_c   1.000
_cell.angle_alpha   90.00
_cell.angle_beta   90.00
_cell.angle_gamma   90.00
#
_symmetry.space_group_name_H-M   'P 1'
#
loop_
_entity.id
_entity.type
_entity.pdbx_description
1 polymer ?
#
loop_
_entity_poly.entity_id
_entity_poly.type
_entity_poly.pdbx_seq_one_letter_code
_entity_poly.pdbx_strand_id
1 'polypeptide(L)'
;SSDLLFLRKIMEQLDALNILIDAGAFSPMQVIVRTLLENTVGLEFILKEDTRKRAAAYYLEQHYKEIETGEKLFARKSEKSKNAIKLLGEAQFTEDSKRFQRKKDAFQHLIDTNELFKEVADAREKAIESKRKYWKKKKRKNINKIHIQWYEIGTNVQNFREMMRETGHEKYYEGIYGGLSYEIHALNAARAIQAVADGLYLQRIRNPQNGGNIFAFVCDFSLIALDKVYKYLDDDEAKRAEFKRYVMDCQKKKVHIIATMDQINIL
;
A
#
# COMPACT_ATOMS: atom_id res chain seq x y z
N SER A 1 -8.23 -1.97 -14.96
CA SER A 1 -9.09 -2.18 -13.76
C SER A 1 -8.31 -2.24 -12.44
N SER A 2 -7.09 -2.81 -12.38
CA SER A 2 -6.28 -2.79 -11.13
C SER A 2 -5.75 -1.39 -10.79
N ASP A 3 -5.50 -0.56 -11.78
CA ASP A 3 -5.21 0.87 -11.65
C ASP A 3 -6.37 1.61 -10.95
N LEU A 4 -7.61 1.31 -11.32
CA LEU A 4 -8.81 1.84 -10.66
C LEU A 4 -8.92 1.37 -9.21
N LEU A 5 -8.46 0.15 -8.87
CA LEU A 5 -8.45 -0.34 -7.49
C LEU A 5 -7.46 0.45 -6.62
N PHE A 6 -6.27 0.76 -7.13
CA PHE A 6 -5.32 1.64 -6.44
C PHE A 6 -5.89 3.05 -6.24
N LEU A 7 -6.47 3.63 -7.30
CA LEU A 7 -7.08 4.96 -7.21
C LEU A 7 -8.21 4.97 -6.18
N ARG A 8 -9.10 3.98 -6.21
CA ARG A 8 -10.16 3.83 -5.21
C ARG A 8 -9.59 3.75 -3.79
N LYS A 9 -8.52 2.96 -3.60
CA LYS A 9 -7.89 2.81 -2.28
C LYS A 9 -7.26 4.10 -1.80
N ILE A 10 -6.63 4.85 -2.69
CA ILE A 10 -6.11 6.19 -2.41
C ILE A 10 -7.26 7.12 -1.97
N MET A 11 -8.39 7.13 -2.69
CA MET A 11 -9.55 7.94 -2.33
C MET A 11 -10.12 7.58 -0.95
N GLU A 12 -10.26 6.29 -0.63
CA GLU A 12 -10.70 5.82 0.70
C GLU A 12 -9.74 6.28 1.81
N GLN A 13 -8.44 6.27 1.55
CA GLN A 13 -7.42 6.73 2.50
C GLN A 13 -7.46 8.25 2.69
N LEU A 14 -7.68 9.01 1.62
CA LEU A 14 -7.81 10.47 1.68
C LEU A 14 -9.06 10.88 2.45
N ASP A 15 -10.17 10.19 2.26
CA ASP A 15 -11.41 10.42 3.04
C ASP A 15 -11.17 10.19 4.53
N ALA A 16 -10.56 9.05 4.89
CA ALA A 16 -10.21 8.75 6.28
C ALA A 16 -9.24 9.78 6.89
N LEU A 17 -8.23 10.23 6.12
CA LEU A 17 -7.29 11.25 6.57
C LEU A 17 -7.97 12.60 6.78
N ASN A 18 -8.91 12.98 5.92
CA ASN A 18 -9.69 14.21 6.09
C ASN A 18 -10.47 14.20 7.41
N ILE A 19 -11.15 13.10 7.73
CA ILE A 19 -11.88 12.94 8.99
C ILE A 19 -10.93 13.07 10.21
N LEU A 20 -9.73 12.47 10.13
CA LEU A 20 -8.74 12.53 11.21
C LEU A 20 -8.13 13.93 11.38
N ILE A 21 -7.94 14.67 10.28
CA ILE A 21 -7.48 16.07 10.30
C ILE A 21 -8.51 16.93 11.02
N ASP A 22 -9.77 16.84 10.63
CA ASP A 22 -10.87 17.60 11.23
C ASP A 22 -11.02 17.29 12.73
N ALA A 23 -10.74 16.06 13.12
CA ALA A 23 -10.74 15.63 14.52
C ALA A 23 -9.48 15.99 15.31
N GLY A 24 -8.44 16.55 14.67
CA GLY A 24 -7.13 16.82 15.29
C GLY A 24 -6.35 15.55 15.70
N ALA A 25 -6.67 14.39 15.10
CA ALA A 25 -6.10 13.08 15.45
C ALA A 25 -4.90 12.73 14.56
N PHE A 26 -3.79 13.45 14.69
CA PHE A 26 -2.65 13.34 13.78
C PHE A 26 -1.79 12.09 13.99
N SER A 27 -1.67 11.57 15.23
CA SER A 27 -0.86 10.38 15.48
C SER A 27 -1.34 9.15 14.69
N PRO A 28 -2.61 8.74 14.67
CA PRO A 28 -3.07 7.58 13.90
C PRO A 28 -2.98 7.78 12.38
N MET A 29 -2.90 9.03 11.89
CA MET A 29 -2.75 9.32 10.46
C MET A 29 -1.47 8.73 9.87
N GLN A 30 -0.40 8.62 10.63
CA GLN A 30 0.92 8.18 10.16
C GLN A 30 0.85 6.80 9.50
N VAL A 31 0.03 5.90 10.05
CA VAL A 31 -0.19 4.55 9.48
C VAL A 31 -0.87 4.64 8.12
N ILE A 32 -1.88 5.51 7.99
CA ILE A 32 -2.62 5.70 6.74
C ILE A 32 -1.74 6.40 5.70
N VAL A 33 -0.96 7.41 6.10
CA VAL A 33 -0.03 8.13 5.21
C VAL A 33 1.03 7.18 4.63
N ARG A 34 1.52 6.23 5.42
CA ARG A 34 2.43 5.21 4.90
C ARG A 34 1.78 4.37 3.80
N THR A 35 0.58 3.87 4.04
CA THR A 35 -0.13 3.06 3.05
C THR A 35 -0.60 3.89 1.84
N LEU A 36 -0.87 5.19 2.03
CA LEU A 36 -1.10 6.13 0.94
C LEU A 36 0.13 6.25 0.04
N LEU A 37 1.32 6.42 0.61
CA LEU A 37 2.58 6.43 -0.13
C LEU A 37 2.78 5.12 -0.92
N GLU A 38 2.58 3.97 -0.28
CA GLU A 38 2.70 2.66 -0.92
C GLU A 38 1.75 2.52 -2.11
N ASN A 39 0.49 2.95 -1.96
CA ASN A 39 -0.51 2.91 -3.02
C ASN A 39 -0.22 3.91 -4.14
N THR A 40 0.25 5.12 -3.82
CA THR A 40 0.63 6.14 -4.82
C THR A 40 1.81 5.65 -5.67
N VAL A 41 2.87 5.16 -5.04
CA VAL A 41 4.03 4.61 -5.74
C VAL A 41 3.63 3.37 -6.57
N GLY A 42 2.77 2.51 -6.03
CA GLY A 42 2.24 1.35 -6.76
C GLY A 42 1.44 1.73 -7.99
N LEU A 43 0.56 2.74 -7.88
CA LEU A 43 -0.20 3.28 -9.00
C LEU A 43 0.73 3.84 -10.08
N GLU A 44 1.70 4.68 -9.71
CA GLU A 44 2.66 5.24 -10.64
C GLU A 44 3.47 4.16 -11.36
N PHE A 45 3.92 3.15 -10.61
CA PHE A 45 4.67 2.04 -11.18
C PHE A 45 3.84 1.28 -12.21
N ILE A 46 2.54 1.04 -11.96
CA ILE A 46 1.64 0.41 -12.92
C ILE A 46 1.46 1.28 -14.18
N LEU A 47 1.24 2.60 -14.00
CA LEU A 47 0.95 3.51 -15.11
C LEU A 47 2.18 3.88 -15.95
N LYS A 48 3.39 3.64 -15.44
CA LYS A 48 4.65 4.06 -16.09
C LYS A 48 4.90 3.35 -17.41
N GLU A 49 4.75 2.02 -17.43
CA GLU A 49 4.95 1.19 -18.63
C GLU A 49 4.28 -0.17 -18.44
N ASP A 50 3.96 -0.86 -19.54
CA ASP A 50 3.32 -2.18 -19.52
C ASP A 50 2.12 -2.26 -18.56
N THR A 51 1.32 -1.19 -18.49
CA THR A 51 0.21 -1.00 -17.52
C THR A 51 -0.66 -2.24 -17.40
N ARG A 52 -1.01 -2.89 -18.51
CA ARG A 52 -1.87 -4.08 -18.51
C ARG A 52 -1.20 -5.26 -17.81
N LYS A 53 0.09 -5.50 -18.05
CA LYS A 53 0.83 -6.62 -17.43
C LYS A 53 1.09 -6.34 -15.96
N ARG A 54 1.51 -5.12 -15.60
CA ARG A 54 1.72 -4.75 -14.18
C ARG A 54 0.43 -4.78 -13.37
N ALA A 55 -0.67 -4.33 -13.95
CA ALA A 55 -1.98 -4.42 -13.33
C ALA A 55 -2.43 -5.88 -13.15
N ALA A 56 -2.21 -6.73 -14.16
CA ALA A 56 -2.48 -8.16 -14.05
C ALA A 56 -1.57 -8.85 -13.00
N ALA A 57 -0.30 -8.47 -12.91
CA ALA A 57 0.62 -8.99 -11.90
C ALA A 57 0.16 -8.65 -10.47
N TYR A 58 -0.28 -7.41 -10.25
CA TYR A 58 -0.87 -7.01 -8.97
C TYR A 58 -2.10 -7.85 -8.62
N TYR A 59 -3.04 -7.96 -9.55
CA TYR A 59 -4.28 -8.73 -9.37
C TYR A 59 -3.99 -10.20 -9.06
N LEU A 60 -3.14 -10.85 -9.87
CA LEU A 60 -2.78 -12.26 -9.70
C LEU A 60 -2.10 -12.51 -8.34
N GLU A 61 -1.12 -11.69 -7.96
CA GLU A 61 -0.38 -11.91 -6.72
C GLU A 61 -1.26 -11.73 -5.48
N GLN A 62 -2.23 -10.82 -5.50
CA GLN A 62 -3.21 -10.70 -4.42
C GLN A 62 -4.06 -11.98 -4.30
N HIS A 63 -4.52 -12.53 -5.42
CA HIS A 63 -5.31 -13.77 -5.42
C HIS A 63 -4.49 -14.99 -5.01
N TYR A 64 -3.23 -15.10 -5.44
CA TYR A 64 -2.34 -16.16 -4.98
C TYR A 64 -2.14 -16.13 -3.45
N LYS A 65 -1.95 -14.95 -2.87
CA LYS A 65 -1.83 -14.78 -1.40
C LYS A 65 -3.13 -15.16 -0.67
N GLU A 66 -4.27 -14.78 -1.22
CA GLU A 66 -5.58 -15.17 -0.67
C GLU A 66 -5.78 -16.69 -0.74
N ILE A 67 -5.43 -17.33 -1.86
CA ILE A 67 -5.52 -18.78 -2.04
C ILE A 67 -4.58 -19.50 -1.08
N GLU A 68 -3.32 -19.09 -0.98
CA GLU A 68 -2.36 -19.67 -0.04
C GLU A 68 -2.84 -19.59 1.41
N THR A 69 -3.45 -18.44 1.77
CA THR A 69 -4.01 -18.25 3.11
C THR A 69 -5.24 -19.10 3.34
N GLY A 70 -6.13 -19.20 2.35
CA GLY A 70 -7.32 -20.03 2.40
C GLY A 70 -6.98 -21.52 2.45
N GLU A 71 -6.00 -21.98 1.67
CA GLU A 71 -5.54 -23.38 1.72
C GLU A 71 -5.03 -23.76 3.11
N LYS A 72 -4.27 -22.87 3.77
CA LYS A 72 -3.81 -23.08 5.15
C LYS A 72 -4.96 -23.06 6.16
N LEU A 73 -5.98 -22.23 5.92
CA LEU A 73 -7.14 -22.10 6.81
C LEU A 73 -8.08 -23.32 6.67
N PHE A 74 -8.39 -23.73 5.44
CA PHE A 74 -9.35 -24.78 5.15
C PHE A 74 -8.75 -26.20 5.08
N ALA A 75 -7.44 -26.36 5.32
CA ALA A 75 -6.83 -27.68 5.48
C ALA A 75 -7.30 -28.32 6.80
N ARG A 76 -8.34 -29.14 6.74
CA ARG A 76 -9.06 -29.71 7.90
C ARG A 76 -8.19 -30.30 9.04
N LYS A 77 -6.96 -30.68 8.75
CA LYS A 77 -6.02 -31.24 9.75
C LYS A 77 -5.11 -30.19 10.40
N SER A 78 -5.19 -28.93 9.99
CA SER A 78 -4.33 -27.86 10.51
C SER A 78 -4.87 -27.31 11.84
N GLU A 79 -3.99 -26.83 12.72
CA GLU A 79 -4.41 -26.12 13.94
C GLU A 79 -5.23 -24.87 13.62
N LYS A 80 -4.95 -24.21 12.48
CA LYS A 80 -5.72 -23.05 12.03
C LYS A 80 -7.17 -23.40 11.72
N SER A 81 -7.40 -24.54 11.04
CA SER A 81 -8.77 -24.99 10.75
C SER A 81 -9.52 -25.43 12.00
N LYS A 82 -8.86 -26.10 12.94
CA LYS A 82 -9.48 -26.46 14.23
C LYS A 82 -9.90 -25.21 15.00
N ASN A 83 -9.05 -24.20 15.06
CA ASN A 83 -9.37 -22.94 15.72
C ASN A 83 -10.51 -22.17 15.00
N ALA A 84 -10.52 -22.16 13.67
CA ALA A 84 -11.60 -21.55 12.90
C ALA A 84 -12.94 -22.27 13.12
N ILE A 85 -12.95 -23.63 13.12
CA ILE A 85 -14.15 -24.41 13.42
C ILE A 85 -14.66 -24.12 14.84
N LYS A 86 -13.75 -24.01 15.82
CA LYS A 86 -14.11 -23.66 17.20
C LYS A 86 -14.73 -22.28 17.31
N LEU A 87 -14.28 -21.33 16.49
CA LEU A 87 -14.74 -19.94 16.50
C LEU A 87 -16.05 -19.73 15.74
N LEU A 88 -16.17 -20.34 14.54
CA LEU A 88 -17.24 -20.12 13.58
C LEU A 88 -18.34 -21.20 13.64
N GLY A 89 -18.03 -22.38 14.17
CA GLY A 89 -18.87 -23.57 14.08
C GLY A 89 -18.64 -24.35 12.77
N GLU A 90 -18.92 -25.66 12.82
CA GLU A 90 -18.67 -26.60 11.70
C GLU A 90 -19.49 -26.24 10.44
N ALA A 91 -20.75 -25.83 10.61
CA ALA A 91 -21.63 -25.47 9.50
C ALA A 91 -21.11 -24.25 8.71
N GLN A 92 -20.77 -23.17 9.41
CA GLN A 92 -20.22 -21.96 8.78
C GLN A 92 -18.86 -22.24 8.14
N PHE A 93 -17.97 -22.93 8.84
CA PHE A 93 -16.67 -23.31 8.29
C PHE A 93 -16.82 -24.12 6.99
N THR A 94 -17.76 -25.05 6.93
CA THR A 94 -18.02 -25.88 5.74
C THR A 94 -18.53 -25.02 4.58
N GLU A 95 -19.44 -24.09 4.83
CA GLU A 95 -19.94 -23.18 3.78
C GLU A 95 -18.83 -22.25 3.26
N ASP A 96 -18.05 -21.67 4.16
CA ASP A 96 -16.92 -20.82 3.79
C ASP A 96 -15.85 -21.59 2.99
N SER A 97 -15.59 -22.85 3.35
CA SER A 97 -14.70 -23.74 2.60
C SER A 97 -15.20 -23.99 1.18
N LYS A 98 -16.51 -24.22 0.99
CA LYS A 98 -17.10 -24.37 -0.35
C LYS A 98 -17.01 -23.06 -1.16
N ARG A 99 -17.25 -21.93 -0.52
CA ARG A 99 -17.11 -20.59 -1.15
C ARG A 99 -15.67 -20.34 -1.57
N PHE A 100 -14.72 -20.69 -0.71
CA PHE A 100 -13.29 -20.59 -1.02
C PHE A 100 -12.92 -21.48 -2.24
N GLN A 101 -13.39 -22.73 -2.28
CA GLN A 101 -13.10 -23.62 -3.41
C GLN A 101 -13.66 -23.06 -4.72
N ARG A 102 -14.89 -22.57 -4.75
CA ARG A 102 -15.48 -21.91 -5.93
C ARG A 102 -14.64 -20.69 -6.39
N LYS A 103 -14.14 -19.88 -5.45
CA LYS A 103 -13.25 -18.75 -5.75
C LYS A 103 -11.93 -19.20 -6.37
N LYS A 104 -11.32 -20.26 -5.82
CA LYS A 104 -10.08 -20.86 -6.32
C LYS A 104 -10.26 -21.39 -7.76
N ASP A 105 -11.34 -22.12 -8.01
CA ASP A 105 -11.64 -22.70 -9.32
C ASP A 105 -11.89 -21.58 -10.37
N ALA A 106 -12.64 -20.55 -10.00
CA ALA A 106 -12.86 -19.39 -10.86
C ALA A 106 -11.55 -18.64 -11.19
N PHE A 107 -10.64 -18.53 -10.21
CA PHE A 107 -9.34 -17.89 -10.44
C PHE A 107 -8.46 -18.74 -11.37
N GLN A 108 -8.44 -20.07 -11.19
CA GLN A 108 -7.71 -20.95 -12.10
C GLN A 108 -8.29 -20.87 -13.52
N HIS A 109 -9.59 -20.91 -13.65
CA HIS A 109 -10.25 -20.76 -14.95
C HIS A 109 -9.90 -19.43 -15.64
N LEU A 110 -9.80 -18.33 -14.88
CA LEU A 110 -9.37 -17.03 -15.43
C LEU A 110 -7.95 -17.10 -16.00
N ILE A 111 -7.02 -17.75 -15.31
CA ILE A 111 -5.64 -17.94 -15.79
C ILE A 111 -5.63 -18.79 -17.06
N ASP A 112 -6.40 -19.88 -17.09
CA ASP A 112 -6.39 -20.85 -18.19
C ASP A 112 -7.02 -20.27 -19.48
N THR A 113 -7.96 -19.35 -19.35
CA THR A 113 -8.75 -18.80 -20.48
C THR A 113 -8.30 -17.43 -20.96
N ASN A 114 -7.44 -16.73 -20.23
CA ASN A 114 -7.00 -15.38 -20.57
C ASN A 114 -5.48 -15.33 -20.80
N GLU A 115 -5.09 -15.07 -22.04
CA GLU A 115 -3.67 -15.06 -22.46
C GLU A 115 -2.78 -14.12 -21.63
N LEU A 116 -3.28 -12.92 -21.29
CA LEU A 116 -2.54 -11.97 -20.46
C LEU A 116 -2.27 -12.54 -19.06
N PHE A 117 -3.29 -13.12 -18.42
CA PHE A 117 -3.13 -13.71 -17.09
C PHE A 117 -2.23 -14.94 -17.12
N LYS A 118 -2.30 -15.75 -18.18
CA LYS A 118 -1.39 -16.89 -18.38
C LYS A 118 0.05 -16.42 -18.54
N GLU A 119 0.31 -15.42 -19.38
CA GLU A 119 1.65 -14.83 -19.56
C GLU A 119 2.22 -14.32 -18.23
N VAL A 120 1.42 -13.62 -17.45
CA VAL A 120 1.85 -13.08 -16.15
C VAL A 120 2.04 -14.18 -15.10
N ALA A 121 1.22 -15.23 -15.11
CA ALA A 121 1.43 -16.40 -14.25
C ALA A 121 2.74 -17.12 -14.57
N ASP A 122 3.07 -17.30 -15.86
CA ASP A 122 4.35 -17.85 -16.29
C ASP A 122 5.54 -16.97 -15.87
N ALA A 123 5.40 -15.65 -15.98
CA ALA A 123 6.42 -14.70 -15.50
C ALA A 123 6.60 -14.78 -13.98
N ARG A 124 5.52 -14.98 -13.22
CA ARG A 124 5.56 -15.21 -11.78
C ARG A 124 6.38 -16.45 -11.42
N GLU A 125 6.12 -17.57 -12.05
CA GLU A 125 6.86 -18.82 -11.79
C GLU A 125 8.36 -18.66 -12.13
N LYS A 126 8.70 -17.97 -13.22
CA LYS A 126 10.10 -17.63 -13.57
C LYS A 126 10.75 -16.76 -12.49
N ALA A 127 10.04 -15.77 -11.93
CA ALA A 127 10.55 -14.93 -10.84
C ALA A 127 10.81 -15.75 -9.57
N ILE A 128 9.89 -16.64 -9.19
CA ILE A 128 10.06 -17.56 -8.06
C ILE A 128 11.29 -18.46 -8.27
N GLU A 129 11.43 -19.06 -9.46
CA GLU A 129 12.55 -19.94 -9.76
C GLU A 129 13.90 -19.20 -9.73
N SER A 130 13.96 -18.00 -10.29
CA SER A 130 15.14 -17.14 -10.26
C SER A 130 15.54 -16.79 -8.82
N LYS A 131 14.58 -16.40 -7.99
CA LYS A 131 14.79 -16.11 -6.57
C LYS A 131 15.22 -17.36 -5.80
N ARG A 132 14.69 -18.53 -6.14
CA ARG A 132 15.09 -19.83 -5.57
C ARG A 132 16.55 -20.17 -5.91
N LYS A 133 16.95 -20.00 -7.17
CA LYS A 133 18.35 -20.21 -7.61
C LYS A 133 19.30 -19.27 -6.87
N TYR A 134 18.93 -17.98 -6.76
CA TYR A 134 19.72 -16.99 -6.01
C TYR A 134 19.86 -17.36 -4.52
N TRP A 135 18.78 -17.76 -3.85
CA TRP A 135 18.82 -18.14 -2.44
C TRP A 135 19.61 -19.42 -2.19
N LYS A 136 19.54 -20.42 -3.10
CA LYS A 136 20.39 -21.61 -3.06
C LYS A 136 21.87 -21.20 -3.12
N LYS A 137 22.26 -20.33 -4.06
CA LYS A 137 23.63 -19.83 -4.18
C LYS A 137 24.12 -19.12 -2.91
N LYS A 138 23.22 -18.39 -2.23
CA LYS A 138 23.50 -17.68 -0.96
C LYS A 138 23.34 -18.57 0.28
N LYS A 139 23.13 -19.87 0.14
CA LYS A 139 22.95 -20.85 1.24
C LYS A 139 21.90 -20.44 2.27
N ARG A 140 20.83 -19.77 1.86
CA ARG A 140 19.72 -19.39 2.76
C ARG A 140 18.89 -20.60 3.18
N LYS A 141 18.50 -20.67 4.48
CA LYS A 141 17.82 -21.84 5.07
C LYS A 141 16.37 -22.07 4.61
N ASN A 142 15.64 -21.04 4.20
CA ASN A 142 14.19 -21.13 3.95
C ASN A 142 13.82 -21.13 2.46
N ILE A 143 14.50 -21.95 1.64
CA ILE A 143 14.32 -22.00 0.19
C ILE A 143 12.90 -22.43 -0.23
N ASN A 144 12.18 -23.13 0.64
CA ASN A 144 10.82 -23.59 0.34
C ASN A 144 9.71 -22.57 0.62
N LYS A 145 10.05 -21.42 1.20
CA LYS A 145 9.10 -20.33 1.52
C LYS A 145 9.49 -19.05 0.79
N ILE A 146 9.60 -19.14 -0.53
CA ILE A 146 9.90 -17.98 -1.35
C ILE A 146 8.63 -17.21 -1.59
N HIS A 147 8.58 -15.98 -1.09
CA HIS A 147 7.55 -15.02 -1.42
C HIS A 147 8.11 -14.01 -2.41
N ILE A 148 7.34 -13.70 -3.44
CA ILE A 148 7.60 -12.60 -4.34
C ILE A 148 6.56 -11.51 -4.12
N GLN A 149 6.86 -10.33 -4.58
CA GLN A 149 5.89 -9.24 -4.62
C GLN A 149 5.43 -9.04 -6.06
N TRP A 150 4.25 -8.50 -6.24
CA TRP A 150 3.66 -8.29 -7.56
C TRP A 150 4.57 -7.48 -8.50
N TYR A 151 5.32 -6.52 -7.97
CA TYR A 151 6.26 -5.69 -8.74
C TYR A 151 7.56 -6.41 -9.14
N GLU A 152 7.82 -7.61 -8.61
CA GLU A 152 8.93 -8.47 -9.05
C GLU A 152 8.55 -9.29 -10.31
N ILE A 153 7.26 -9.38 -10.65
CA ILE A 153 6.76 -10.20 -11.75
C ILE A 153 7.01 -9.51 -13.09
N GLY A 154 7.88 -10.09 -13.92
CA GLY A 154 8.19 -9.56 -15.24
C GLY A 154 8.97 -8.25 -15.24
N THR A 155 9.58 -7.87 -14.12
CA THR A 155 10.38 -6.64 -13.99
C THR A 155 11.75 -6.93 -13.35
N ASN A 156 12.62 -5.91 -13.30
CA ASN A 156 13.90 -5.97 -12.61
C ASN A 156 13.83 -5.49 -11.14
N VAL A 157 12.64 -5.06 -10.68
CA VAL A 157 12.43 -4.51 -9.34
C VAL A 157 12.35 -5.64 -8.32
N GLN A 158 13.18 -5.61 -7.28
CA GLN A 158 13.30 -6.68 -6.28
C GLN A 158 12.72 -6.31 -4.91
N ASN A 159 12.48 -5.03 -4.67
CA ASN A 159 11.99 -4.52 -3.39
C ASN A 159 11.30 -3.15 -3.56
N PHE A 160 10.59 -2.72 -2.52
CA PHE A 160 9.84 -1.46 -2.54
C PHE A 160 10.74 -0.23 -2.74
N ARG A 161 11.96 -0.23 -2.19
CA ARG A 161 12.91 0.88 -2.41
C ARG A 161 13.27 1.04 -3.89
N GLU A 162 13.48 -0.07 -4.59
CA GLU A 162 13.75 -0.05 -6.04
C GLU A 162 12.52 0.43 -6.82
N MET A 163 11.32 0.03 -6.41
CA MET A 163 10.07 0.53 -7.02
C MET A 163 9.95 2.05 -6.81
N MET A 164 10.28 2.57 -5.63
CA MET A 164 10.34 4.01 -5.38
C MET A 164 11.41 4.71 -6.22
N ARG A 165 12.55 4.07 -6.46
CA ARG A 165 13.60 4.60 -7.37
C ARG A 165 13.09 4.70 -8.79
N GLU A 166 12.43 3.66 -9.28
CA GLU A 166 11.83 3.60 -10.62
C GLU A 166 10.77 4.69 -10.83
N THR A 167 10.04 5.08 -9.80
CA THR A 167 9.03 6.14 -9.83
C THR A 167 9.57 7.52 -9.46
N GLY A 168 10.88 7.65 -9.13
CA GLY A 168 11.52 8.92 -8.78
C GLY A 168 11.32 9.36 -7.32
N HIS A 169 10.90 8.45 -6.45
CA HIS A 169 10.56 8.73 -5.05
C HIS A 169 11.55 8.16 -4.03
N GLU A 170 12.73 7.64 -4.44
CA GLU A 170 13.69 7.00 -3.53
C GLU A 170 14.07 7.88 -2.32
N LYS A 171 14.12 9.20 -2.50
CA LYS A 171 14.43 10.16 -1.41
C LYS A 171 13.47 10.07 -0.22
N TYR A 172 12.23 9.61 -0.44
CA TYR A 172 11.25 9.45 0.63
C TYR A 172 11.38 8.12 1.39
N TYR A 173 12.22 7.20 0.90
CA TYR A 173 12.32 5.86 1.50
C TYR A 173 12.91 5.90 2.91
N GLU A 174 14.05 6.54 3.09
CA GLU A 174 14.72 6.56 4.40
C GLU A 174 14.07 7.54 5.38
N GLY A 175 13.70 8.73 4.91
CA GLY A 175 13.10 9.76 5.75
C GLY A 175 11.66 9.43 6.15
N ILE A 176 10.78 9.34 5.19
CA ILE A 176 9.34 9.22 5.46
C ILE A 176 8.94 7.77 5.69
N TYR A 177 9.23 6.88 4.73
CA TYR A 177 8.79 5.49 4.79
C TYR A 177 9.40 4.74 5.99
N GLY A 178 10.69 4.94 6.24
CA GLY A 178 11.38 4.40 7.40
C GLY A 178 10.79 4.92 8.70
N GLY A 179 10.61 6.24 8.84
CA GLY A 179 10.03 6.87 10.02
C GLY A 179 8.61 6.39 10.34
N LEU A 180 7.75 6.32 9.32
CA LEU A 180 6.37 5.83 9.47
C LEU A 180 6.29 4.32 9.80
N SER A 181 7.35 3.54 9.56
CA SER A 181 7.39 2.13 9.93
C SER A 181 7.35 1.90 11.44
N TYR A 182 7.91 2.80 12.23
CA TYR A 182 7.90 2.69 13.69
C TYR A 182 6.49 2.73 14.27
N GLU A 183 5.57 3.48 13.64
CA GLU A 183 4.17 3.58 14.09
C GLU A 183 3.42 2.24 13.94
N ILE A 184 3.66 1.52 12.85
CA ILE A 184 2.97 0.24 12.58
C ILE A 184 3.37 -0.85 13.59
N HIS A 185 4.60 -0.80 14.09
CA HIS A 185 5.13 -1.82 15.00
C HIS A 185 4.97 -1.45 16.48
N ALA A 186 4.16 -0.45 16.83
CA ALA A 186 3.94 0.05 18.19
C ALA A 186 5.23 0.42 18.93
N LEU A 187 6.31 0.70 18.20
CA LEU A 187 7.61 1.08 18.80
C LEU A 187 7.62 2.54 19.28
N ASN A 188 6.54 3.27 19.03
CA ASN A 188 6.42 4.70 19.31
C ASN A 188 5.58 5.03 20.55
N ALA A 189 5.12 4.06 21.33
CA ALA A 189 4.30 4.33 22.51
C ALA A 189 4.99 5.36 23.46
N ALA A 190 6.31 5.33 23.56
CA ALA A 190 7.07 6.29 24.35
C ALA A 190 7.04 7.73 23.81
N ARG A 191 6.72 7.96 22.55
CA ARG A 191 6.57 9.31 21.99
C ARG A 191 5.37 10.08 22.54
N ALA A 192 4.43 9.38 23.16
CA ALA A 192 3.36 10.02 23.91
C ALA A 192 3.84 10.73 25.21
N ILE A 193 5.09 10.49 25.61
CA ILE A 193 5.70 11.11 26.78
C ILE A 193 6.57 12.27 26.30
N GLN A 194 6.29 13.47 26.82
CA GLN A 194 7.10 14.67 26.59
C GLN A 194 7.88 15.01 27.87
N ALA A 195 9.20 15.12 27.74
CA ALA A 195 10.04 15.64 28.82
C ALA A 195 10.11 17.16 28.73
N VAL A 196 9.77 17.85 29.80
CA VAL A 196 9.93 19.30 29.97
C VAL A 196 10.73 19.56 31.24
N ALA A 197 11.12 20.82 31.48
CA ALA A 197 12.03 21.17 32.55
C ALA A 197 11.56 20.74 33.98
N ASP A 198 10.24 20.67 34.18
CA ASP A 198 9.60 20.34 35.45
C ASP A 198 9.04 18.90 35.53
N GLY A 199 9.25 18.04 34.51
CA GLY A 199 8.83 16.67 34.56
C GLY A 199 8.54 15.98 33.24
N LEU A 200 7.83 14.84 33.34
CA LEU A 200 7.36 14.05 32.22
C LEU A 200 5.83 14.18 32.11
N TYR A 201 5.36 14.53 30.94
CA TYR A 201 3.94 14.69 30.66
C TYR A 201 3.48 13.78 29.54
N LEU A 202 2.27 13.25 29.65
CA LEU A 202 1.61 12.58 28.54
C LEU A 202 1.05 13.63 27.58
N GLN A 203 1.39 13.53 26.32
CA GLN A 203 0.82 14.35 25.26
C GLN A 203 -0.69 14.13 25.17
N ARG A 204 -1.42 15.17 24.79
CA ARG A 204 -2.85 15.07 24.52
C ARG A 204 -3.10 14.12 23.34
N ILE A 205 -4.15 13.31 23.41
CA ILE A 205 -4.54 12.36 22.34
C ILE A 205 -4.75 13.13 21.01
N ARG A 206 -5.34 14.32 21.08
CA ARG A 206 -5.51 15.25 19.95
C ARG A 206 -4.43 16.33 20.04
N ASN A 207 -3.28 16.01 19.47
CA ASN A 207 -2.13 16.92 19.48
C ASN A 207 -1.76 17.32 18.05
N PRO A 208 -1.85 18.61 17.67
CA PRO A 208 -1.52 19.07 16.34
C PRO A 208 -0.01 19.09 16.03
N GLN A 209 0.86 18.77 17.01
CA GLN A 209 2.30 18.70 16.76
C GLN A 209 2.60 17.77 15.59
N ASN A 210 3.45 18.24 14.66
CA ASN A 210 3.75 17.57 13.38
C ASN A 210 2.55 17.46 12.41
N GLY A 211 1.40 18.03 12.71
CA GLY A 211 0.23 18.04 11.83
C GLY A 211 0.54 18.64 10.46
N GLY A 212 1.29 19.75 10.42
CA GLY A 212 1.70 20.43 9.20
C GLY A 212 2.49 19.53 8.25
N ASN A 213 3.46 18.78 8.74
CA ASN A 213 4.25 17.83 7.94
C ASN A 213 3.38 16.68 7.40
N ILE A 214 2.51 16.11 8.23
CA ILE A 214 1.59 15.04 7.82
C ILE A 214 0.65 15.56 6.73
N PHE A 215 0.06 16.74 6.93
CA PHE A 215 -0.80 17.39 5.95
C PHE A 215 -0.06 17.66 4.63
N ALA A 216 1.19 18.14 4.67
CA ALA A 216 2.01 18.33 3.49
C ALA A 216 2.18 17.04 2.69
N PHE A 217 2.51 15.91 3.35
CA PHE A 217 2.66 14.62 2.69
C PHE A 217 1.34 14.12 2.08
N VAL A 218 0.23 14.26 2.78
CA VAL A 218 -1.09 13.90 2.26
C VAL A 218 -1.38 14.67 0.97
N CYS A 219 -1.18 15.99 0.97
CA CYS A 219 -1.37 16.83 -0.21
C CYS A 219 -0.45 16.42 -1.36
N ASP A 220 0.84 16.21 -1.09
CA ASP A 220 1.81 15.88 -2.13
C ASP A 220 1.50 14.51 -2.78
N PHE A 221 1.24 13.48 -2.00
CA PHE A 221 0.91 12.16 -2.54
C PHE A 221 -0.43 12.13 -3.28
N SER A 222 -1.40 12.91 -2.82
CA SER A 222 -2.68 13.08 -3.52
C SER A 222 -2.49 13.71 -4.89
N LEU A 223 -1.72 14.80 -4.96
CA LEU A 223 -1.46 15.51 -6.21
C LEU A 223 -0.61 14.68 -7.17
N ILE A 224 0.36 13.91 -6.66
CA ILE A 224 1.15 12.98 -7.46
C ILE A 224 0.24 11.92 -8.08
N ALA A 225 -0.61 11.28 -7.29
CA ALA A 225 -1.53 10.25 -7.77
C ALA A 225 -2.47 10.80 -8.85
N LEU A 226 -3.06 11.98 -8.60
CA LEU A 226 -3.95 12.65 -9.56
C LEU A 226 -3.23 13.04 -10.86
N ASP A 227 -2.02 13.60 -10.78
CA ASP A 227 -1.22 13.96 -11.96
C ASP A 227 -0.94 12.74 -12.85
N LYS A 228 -0.62 11.61 -12.25
CA LYS A 228 -0.32 10.37 -13.01
C LYS A 228 -1.57 9.78 -13.66
N VAL A 229 -2.67 9.72 -12.93
CA VAL A 229 -3.96 9.28 -13.49
C VAL A 229 -4.41 10.19 -14.61
N TYR A 230 -4.30 11.50 -14.40
CA TYR A 230 -4.70 12.48 -15.39
C TYR A 230 -3.88 12.34 -16.68
N LYS A 231 -2.56 12.23 -16.58
CA LYS A 231 -1.66 11.99 -17.72
C LYS A 231 -1.95 10.68 -18.46
N TYR A 232 -2.42 9.68 -17.74
CA TYR A 232 -2.76 8.38 -18.32
C TYR A 232 -4.12 8.40 -19.08
N LEU A 233 -5.10 9.14 -18.55
CA LEU A 233 -6.46 9.15 -19.08
C LEU A 233 -6.70 10.15 -20.22
N ASP A 234 -5.97 11.26 -20.25
CA ASP A 234 -6.28 12.37 -21.15
C ASP A 234 -5.04 12.94 -21.83
N ASP A 235 -5.11 13.03 -23.15
CA ASP A 235 -4.08 13.62 -24.01
C ASP A 235 -4.39 15.08 -24.40
N ASP A 236 -5.50 15.65 -23.89
CA ASP A 236 -5.93 17.03 -24.19
C ASP A 236 -5.05 18.06 -23.49
N GLU A 237 -4.33 18.87 -24.28
CA GLU A 237 -3.38 19.89 -23.80
C GLU A 237 -4.08 21.00 -22.99
N ALA A 238 -5.32 21.40 -23.38
CA ALA A 238 -6.07 22.42 -22.66
C ALA A 238 -6.45 21.97 -21.26
N LYS A 239 -6.94 20.75 -21.12
CA LYS A 239 -7.25 20.16 -19.82
C LYS A 239 -6.00 19.96 -18.97
N ARG A 240 -4.86 19.59 -19.57
CA ARG A 240 -3.58 19.52 -18.85
C ARG A 240 -3.17 20.90 -18.29
N ALA A 241 -3.38 21.96 -19.05
CA ALA A 241 -3.09 23.31 -18.58
C ALA A 241 -4.02 23.74 -17.43
N GLU A 242 -5.29 23.36 -17.48
CA GLU A 242 -6.25 23.57 -16.41
C GLU A 242 -5.87 22.79 -15.14
N PHE A 243 -5.52 21.51 -15.27
CA PHE A 243 -5.07 20.67 -14.17
C PHE A 243 -3.79 21.22 -13.53
N LYS A 244 -2.81 21.70 -14.32
CA LYS A 244 -1.60 22.34 -13.78
C LYS A 244 -1.95 23.59 -12.95
N ARG A 245 -2.89 24.43 -13.39
CA ARG A 245 -3.37 25.57 -12.61
C ARG A 245 -3.99 25.13 -11.28
N TYR A 246 -4.85 24.11 -11.33
CA TYR A 246 -5.44 23.54 -10.12
C TYR A 246 -4.37 23.03 -9.13
N VAL A 247 -3.35 22.29 -9.60
CA VAL A 247 -2.24 21.82 -8.76
C VAL A 247 -1.48 22.99 -8.12
N MET A 248 -1.20 24.06 -8.89
CA MET A 248 -0.53 25.26 -8.36
C MET A 248 -1.36 25.94 -7.27
N ASP A 249 -2.67 26.04 -7.43
CA ASP A 249 -3.55 26.63 -6.43
C ASP A 249 -3.65 25.76 -5.17
N CYS A 250 -3.68 24.45 -5.31
CA CYS A 250 -3.61 23.51 -4.19
C CYS A 250 -2.29 23.67 -3.41
N GLN A 251 -1.15 23.82 -4.10
CA GLN A 251 0.15 24.03 -3.47
C GLN A 251 0.21 25.35 -2.70
N LYS A 252 -0.33 26.43 -3.23
CA LYS A 252 -0.41 27.74 -2.52
C LYS A 252 -1.25 27.61 -1.25
N LYS A 253 -2.42 26.98 -1.33
CA LYS A 253 -3.30 26.74 -0.17
C LYS A 253 -2.61 25.85 0.88
N LYS A 254 -1.90 24.81 0.46
CA LYS A 254 -1.13 23.94 1.33
C LYS A 254 -0.12 24.72 2.17
N VAL A 255 0.68 25.59 1.55
CA VAL A 255 1.67 26.44 2.25
C VAL A 255 1.00 27.32 3.29
N HIS A 256 -0.13 27.94 2.95
CA HIS A 256 -0.88 28.77 3.88
C HIS A 256 -1.41 28.00 5.08
N ILE A 257 -1.99 26.82 4.86
CA ILE A 257 -2.52 25.97 5.93
C ILE A 257 -1.39 25.51 6.87
N ILE A 258 -0.25 25.08 6.33
CA ILE A 258 0.90 24.64 7.13
C ILE A 258 1.38 25.80 8.01
N ALA A 259 1.57 26.99 7.45
CA ALA A 259 1.98 28.16 8.21
C ALA A 259 1.00 28.50 9.37
N THR A 260 -0.30 28.35 9.12
CA THR A 260 -1.32 28.55 10.15
C THR A 260 -1.26 27.48 11.25
N MET A 261 -1.05 26.21 10.87
CA MET A 261 -0.90 25.10 11.83
C MET A 261 0.35 25.29 12.71
N ASP A 262 1.46 25.75 12.13
CA ASP A 262 2.69 26.02 12.88
C ASP A 262 2.51 27.17 13.88
N GLN A 263 1.73 28.20 13.54
CA GLN A 263 1.40 29.27 14.48
C GLN A 263 0.56 28.82 15.67
N ILE A 264 -0.39 27.88 15.47
CA ILE A 264 -1.22 27.32 16.54
C ILE A 264 -0.37 26.50 17.53
N ASN A 265 0.75 25.93 17.08
CA ASN A 265 1.64 25.14 17.93
C ASN A 265 2.56 25.97 18.83
N ILE A 266 2.62 27.30 18.66
CA ILE A 266 3.45 28.23 19.45
C ILE A 266 2.67 28.79 20.65
N LEU A 267 1.33 28.68 20.66
CA LEU A 267 0.44 29.05 21.74
C LEU A 267 0.12 27.88 22.66
#